data_082925145f8da97e6715bbddf30f9762
#
_entry.id   082925145f8da97e6715bbddf30f9762
#
_cell.length_a   1.000
_cell.length_b   1.000
_cell.length_c   1.000
_cell.angle_alpha   90.00
_cell.angle_beta   90.00
_cell.angle_gamma   90.00
#
_symmetry.space_group_name_H-M   'P 1'
#
loop_
_entity.id
_entity.type
_entity.pdbx_description
1 polymer ?
#
loop_
_entity_poly.entity_id
_entity_poly.type
_entity_poly.pdbx_seq_one_letter_code
_entity_poly.pdbx_strand_id
1 'polypeptide(L)'
;MIIPKNSKEIFEKQKYVLVKDFLPLDMRNLAYRYGSMKSDTKHSDGVWNDAQTPGSYSSYGDTLMECILEMSWPYVEKITGIKLWPTYSYFRTYKNGDVLANHKDRPSCEISYTLNLGQEDSTPWPIYMEDKKCELNPGDLVVYRGTELYHRRESNPGGRCVQLFCHYIDQAGPFGNICKYDGRPMLGMPHTSKDPRKLRDMKEAEQLVINAKHNNKKT
;
A
#
# COMPACT_ATOMS: atom_id res chain seq x y z
N MET A 1 -9.47 17.00 1.63
CA MET A 1 -8.09 16.54 1.92
C MET A 1 -7.43 17.47 2.92
N ILE A 2 -6.96 16.92 4.03
CA ILE A 2 -6.32 17.68 5.13
C ILE A 2 -4.91 17.10 5.35
N ILE A 3 -3.91 17.69 4.69
CA ILE A 3 -2.50 17.34 4.86
C ILE A 3 -1.93 18.21 5.99
N PRO A 4 -1.27 17.64 7.02
CA PRO A 4 -0.60 18.41 8.07
C PRO A 4 0.44 19.36 7.49
N LYS A 5 0.49 20.62 7.96
CA LYS A 5 1.42 21.64 7.43
C LYS A 5 2.89 21.22 7.53
N ASN A 6 3.25 20.49 8.60
CA ASN A 6 4.59 19.98 8.86
C ASN A 6 4.72 18.48 8.51
N SER A 7 3.99 17.99 7.50
CA SER A 7 3.94 16.57 7.16
C SER A 7 5.31 15.95 6.88
N LYS A 8 6.22 16.70 6.23
CA LYS A 8 7.59 16.24 5.96
C LYS A 8 8.37 15.94 7.25
N GLU A 9 8.34 16.87 8.19
CA GLU A 9 9.03 16.73 9.49
C GLU A 9 8.44 15.57 10.30
N ILE A 10 7.10 15.43 10.28
CA ILE A 10 6.40 14.31 10.91
C ILE A 10 6.84 12.99 10.26
N PHE A 11 6.86 12.93 8.92
CA PHE A 11 7.26 11.73 8.20
C PHE A 11 8.71 11.34 8.46
N GLU A 12 9.62 12.30 8.47
CA GLU A 12 11.03 12.08 8.78
C GLU A 12 11.22 11.51 10.19
N LYS A 13 10.54 12.11 11.18
CA LYS A 13 10.66 11.74 12.59
C LYS A 13 9.92 10.46 12.97
N GLN A 14 8.65 10.33 12.54
CA GLN A 14 7.76 9.23 12.93
C GLN A 14 7.71 8.10 11.92
N LYS A 15 8.19 8.37 10.68
CA LYS A 15 8.15 7.47 9.51
C LYS A 15 6.74 7.16 8.99
N TYR A 16 5.72 7.85 9.51
CA TYR A 16 4.35 7.80 8.98
C TYR A 16 3.62 9.13 9.19
N VAL A 17 2.61 9.38 8.35
CA VAL A 17 1.73 10.56 8.43
C VAL A 17 0.30 10.15 8.16
N LEU A 18 -0.61 10.55 9.07
CA LEU A 18 -2.05 10.39 8.89
C LEU A 18 -2.60 11.59 8.10
N VAL A 19 -3.37 11.31 7.06
CA VAL A 19 -4.03 12.33 6.24
C VAL A 19 -5.53 12.08 6.24
N LYS A 20 -6.29 13.08 6.63
CA LYS A 20 -7.75 13.00 6.71
C LYS A 20 -8.40 13.47 5.41
N ASP A 21 -9.54 12.85 5.07
CA ASP A 21 -10.37 13.19 3.91
C ASP A 21 -9.53 13.30 2.61
N PHE A 22 -8.63 12.34 2.39
CA PHE A 22 -7.74 12.36 1.23
C PHE A 22 -8.51 12.18 -0.08
N LEU A 23 -9.36 11.17 -0.13
CA LEU A 23 -10.13 10.86 -1.33
C LEU A 23 -11.52 11.51 -1.27
N PRO A 24 -11.92 12.32 -2.30
CA PRO A 24 -13.25 12.89 -2.39
C PRO A 24 -14.36 11.84 -2.31
N LEU A 25 -15.51 12.23 -1.75
CA LEU A 25 -16.63 11.34 -1.44
C LEU A 25 -17.07 10.48 -2.64
N ASP A 26 -17.24 11.11 -3.82
CA ASP A 26 -17.73 10.40 -5.01
C ASP A 26 -16.70 9.38 -5.52
N MET A 27 -15.43 9.76 -5.55
CA MET A 27 -14.35 8.85 -5.94
C MET A 27 -14.22 7.68 -4.96
N ARG A 28 -14.31 7.96 -3.67
CA ARG A 28 -14.29 6.96 -2.62
C ARG A 28 -15.44 5.98 -2.76
N ASN A 29 -16.66 6.48 -2.95
CA ASN A 29 -17.86 5.66 -3.13
C ASN A 29 -17.75 4.78 -4.38
N LEU A 30 -17.28 5.35 -5.49
CA LEU A 30 -17.01 4.59 -6.72
C LEU A 30 -16.00 3.45 -6.47
N ALA A 31 -14.85 3.76 -5.88
CA ALA A 31 -13.80 2.78 -5.63
C ALA A 31 -14.23 1.68 -4.63
N TYR A 32 -14.97 2.04 -3.59
CA TYR A 32 -15.55 1.09 -2.64
C TYR A 32 -16.54 0.13 -3.33
N ARG A 33 -17.48 0.67 -4.12
CA ARG A 33 -18.45 -0.15 -4.86
C ARG A 33 -17.76 -1.06 -5.86
N TYR A 34 -16.78 -0.53 -6.58
CA TYR A 34 -15.99 -1.31 -7.54
C TYR A 34 -15.27 -2.49 -6.86
N GLY A 35 -14.52 -2.25 -5.78
CA GLY A 35 -13.83 -3.31 -5.04
C GLY A 35 -14.79 -4.34 -4.43
N SER A 36 -15.95 -3.87 -3.92
CA SER A 36 -17.00 -4.76 -3.40
C SER A 36 -17.58 -5.65 -4.49
N MET A 37 -17.93 -5.10 -5.66
CA MET A 37 -18.47 -5.86 -6.79
C MET A 37 -17.48 -6.90 -7.32
N LYS A 38 -16.17 -6.57 -7.41
CA LYS A 38 -15.15 -7.53 -7.81
C LYS A 38 -15.03 -8.68 -6.82
N SER A 39 -15.12 -8.40 -5.53
CA SER A 39 -15.17 -9.41 -4.48
C SER A 39 -16.42 -10.28 -4.56
N ASP A 40 -17.61 -9.68 -4.69
CA ASP A 40 -18.88 -10.39 -4.75
C ASP A 40 -18.99 -11.33 -5.97
N THR A 41 -18.46 -10.89 -7.12
CA THR A 41 -18.46 -11.68 -8.35
C THR A 41 -17.30 -12.67 -8.46
N LYS A 42 -16.42 -12.72 -7.49
CA LYS A 42 -15.17 -13.49 -7.52
C LYS A 42 -14.39 -13.26 -8.81
N HIS A 43 -14.21 -11.99 -9.15
CA HIS A 43 -13.62 -11.59 -10.42
C HIS A 43 -12.29 -12.28 -10.69
N SER A 44 -12.07 -12.73 -11.90
CA SER A 44 -10.96 -13.64 -12.28
C SER A 44 -9.55 -13.02 -12.19
N ASP A 45 -9.45 -11.70 -12.10
CA ASP A 45 -8.16 -10.99 -11.93
C ASP A 45 -7.72 -10.87 -10.47
N GLY A 46 -8.49 -11.39 -9.53
CA GLY A 46 -8.19 -11.36 -8.11
C GLY A 46 -7.66 -12.67 -7.55
N VAL A 47 -7.15 -12.58 -6.35
CA VAL A 47 -6.60 -13.70 -5.56
C VAL A 47 -7.42 -13.86 -4.29
N TRP A 48 -7.80 -15.11 -3.97
CA TRP A 48 -8.63 -15.46 -2.80
C TRP A 48 -7.85 -16.12 -1.66
N ASN A 49 -6.64 -16.56 -1.93
CA ASN A 49 -5.79 -17.27 -0.96
C ASN A 49 -4.44 -16.56 -0.80
N ASP A 50 -4.49 -15.25 -0.60
CA ASP A 50 -3.31 -14.49 -0.19
C ASP A 50 -2.85 -15.01 1.19
N ALA A 51 -1.58 -15.35 1.31
CA ALA A 51 -1.01 -15.89 2.54
C ALA A 51 -1.15 -14.97 3.76
N GLN A 52 -1.27 -13.65 3.53
CA GLN A 52 -1.46 -12.66 4.60
C GLN A 52 -2.89 -12.65 5.14
N THR A 53 -3.89 -12.94 4.29
CA THR A 53 -5.30 -12.88 4.67
C THR A 53 -6.09 -13.93 3.89
N PRO A 54 -6.00 -15.19 4.28
CA PRO A 54 -6.68 -16.30 3.58
C PRO A 54 -8.19 -16.09 3.50
N GLY A 55 -8.75 -16.30 2.31
CA GLY A 55 -10.19 -16.20 2.06
C GLY A 55 -10.73 -14.78 1.89
N SER A 56 -9.88 -13.78 1.82
CA SER A 56 -10.25 -12.42 1.42
C SER A 56 -9.86 -12.15 -0.04
N TYR A 57 -10.72 -11.41 -0.76
CA TYR A 57 -10.44 -11.02 -2.13
C TYR A 57 -9.38 -9.92 -2.18
N SER A 58 -8.42 -10.06 -3.05
CA SER A 58 -7.41 -9.04 -3.32
C SER A 58 -7.07 -8.97 -4.81
N SER A 59 -6.61 -7.82 -5.29
CA SER A 59 -6.17 -7.64 -6.67
C SER A 59 -4.95 -6.74 -6.73
N TYR A 60 -3.98 -7.17 -7.53
CA TYR A 60 -2.73 -6.48 -7.81
C TYR A 60 -2.85 -5.70 -9.11
N GLY A 61 -2.38 -4.45 -9.14
CA GLY A 61 -2.25 -3.66 -10.36
C GLY A 61 -3.58 -3.39 -11.08
N ASP A 62 -4.68 -3.37 -10.33
CA ASP A 62 -6.00 -3.06 -10.87
C ASP A 62 -6.03 -1.67 -11.48
N THR A 63 -6.50 -1.53 -12.72
CA THR A 63 -6.39 -0.30 -13.50
C THR A 63 -7.08 0.90 -12.84
N LEU A 64 -8.26 0.71 -12.23
CA LEU A 64 -8.94 1.79 -11.51
C LEU A 64 -8.11 2.22 -10.29
N MET A 65 -7.57 1.26 -9.56
CA MET A 65 -6.77 1.54 -8.37
C MET A 65 -5.41 2.16 -8.73
N GLU A 66 -4.83 1.82 -9.87
CA GLU A 66 -3.61 2.47 -10.38
C GLU A 66 -3.86 3.90 -10.88
N CYS A 67 -5.06 4.24 -11.34
CA CYS A 67 -5.42 5.65 -11.58
C CYS A 67 -5.38 6.44 -10.26
N ILE A 68 -5.86 5.88 -9.15
CA ILE A 68 -5.78 6.53 -7.84
C ILE A 68 -4.32 6.64 -7.38
N LEU A 69 -3.50 5.60 -7.59
CA LEU A 69 -2.06 5.63 -7.33
C LEU A 69 -1.37 6.79 -8.08
N GLU A 70 -1.62 6.92 -9.39
CA GLU A 70 -1.05 7.97 -10.21
C GLU A 70 -1.51 9.36 -9.78
N MET A 71 -2.80 9.54 -9.55
CA MET A 71 -3.37 10.81 -9.07
C MET A 71 -2.84 11.23 -7.69
N SER A 72 -2.55 10.28 -6.82
CA SER A 72 -2.02 10.55 -5.47
C SER A 72 -0.53 10.84 -5.42
N TRP A 73 0.23 10.46 -6.44
CA TRP A 73 1.68 10.58 -6.50
C TRP A 73 2.21 11.98 -6.10
N PRO A 74 1.77 13.10 -6.70
CA PRO A 74 2.29 14.42 -6.31
C PRO A 74 1.96 14.80 -4.85
N TYR A 75 0.88 14.27 -4.31
CA TYR A 75 0.53 14.50 -2.90
C TYR A 75 1.41 13.71 -1.95
N VAL A 76 1.74 12.46 -2.30
CA VAL A 76 2.66 11.64 -1.50
C VAL A 76 4.06 12.26 -1.50
N GLU A 77 4.56 12.75 -2.63
CA GLU A 77 5.81 13.53 -2.70
C GLU A 77 5.75 14.77 -1.80
N LYS A 78 4.64 15.49 -1.81
CA LYS A 78 4.45 16.66 -0.94
C LYS A 78 4.44 16.30 0.54
N ILE A 79 3.80 15.18 0.92
CA ILE A 79 3.72 14.71 2.29
C ILE A 79 5.08 14.27 2.82
N THR A 80 5.81 13.50 2.02
CA THR A 80 7.10 12.89 2.42
C THR A 80 8.30 13.80 2.20
N GLY A 81 8.22 14.70 1.22
CA GLY A 81 9.36 15.51 0.75
C GLY A 81 10.33 14.75 -0.14
N ILE A 82 10.01 13.53 -0.55
CA ILE A 82 10.85 12.62 -1.35
C ILE A 82 10.33 12.61 -2.78
N LYS A 83 11.24 12.59 -3.76
CA LYS A 83 10.90 12.34 -5.17
C LYS A 83 10.70 10.85 -5.39
N LEU A 84 9.53 10.47 -5.89
CA LEU A 84 9.05 9.09 -5.92
C LEU A 84 8.77 8.59 -7.34
N TRP A 85 9.00 7.29 -7.57
CA TRP A 85 8.36 6.55 -8.65
C TRP A 85 7.22 5.71 -8.08
N PRO A 86 6.05 5.68 -8.72
CA PRO A 86 5.01 4.72 -8.35
C PRO A 86 5.46 3.31 -8.74
N THR A 87 5.09 2.33 -7.92
CA THR A 87 5.39 0.93 -8.19
C THR A 87 4.14 0.16 -8.58
N TYR A 88 3.18 -0.02 -7.70
CA TYR A 88 1.91 -0.68 -8.00
C TYR A 88 0.84 -0.34 -6.96
N SER A 89 -0.40 -0.61 -7.33
CA SER A 89 -1.51 -0.64 -6.39
C SER A 89 -1.86 -2.08 -6.01
N TYR A 90 -2.38 -2.25 -4.82
CA TYR A 90 -2.96 -3.49 -4.34
C TYR A 90 -4.22 -3.16 -3.55
N PHE A 91 -5.34 -3.79 -3.80
CA PHE A 91 -6.49 -3.61 -2.92
C PHE A 91 -6.98 -4.93 -2.36
N ARG A 92 -7.58 -4.86 -1.19
CA ARG A 92 -8.12 -6.02 -0.51
C ARG A 92 -9.49 -5.70 0.07
N THR A 93 -10.40 -6.66 -0.10
CA THR A 93 -11.72 -6.63 0.53
C THR A 93 -11.69 -7.56 1.74
N TYR A 94 -11.50 -6.98 2.89
CA TYR A 94 -11.52 -7.68 4.17
C TYR A 94 -12.95 -7.98 4.60
N LYS A 95 -13.12 -9.02 5.40
CA LYS A 95 -14.37 -9.45 6.03
C LYS A 95 -14.21 -9.52 7.55
N ASN A 96 -15.31 -9.76 8.25
CA ASN A 96 -15.30 -10.00 9.69
C ASN A 96 -14.31 -11.11 10.06
N GLY A 97 -13.53 -10.89 11.11
CA GLY A 97 -12.54 -11.82 11.63
C GLY A 97 -11.19 -11.80 10.93
N ASP A 98 -11.05 -11.12 9.79
CA ASP A 98 -9.75 -11.03 9.08
C ASP A 98 -8.70 -10.29 9.92
N VAL A 99 -7.47 -10.79 9.84
CA VAL A 99 -6.30 -10.24 10.53
C VAL A 99 -5.24 -9.91 9.49
N LEU A 100 -4.54 -8.81 9.65
CA LEU A 100 -3.29 -8.55 8.95
C LEU A 100 -2.13 -8.77 9.93
N ALA A 101 -1.40 -9.87 9.76
CA ALA A 101 -0.28 -10.21 10.62
C ALA A 101 0.79 -9.10 10.63
N ASN A 102 1.52 -8.99 11.73
CA ASN A 102 2.59 -8.01 11.88
C ASN A 102 3.73 -8.29 10.89
N HIS A 103 4.03 -7.33 10.03
CA HIS A 103 5.03 -7.47 8.97
C HIS A 103 5.66 -6.13 8.57
N LYS A 104 6.71 -6.21 7.80
CA LYS A 104 7.28 -5.11 7.00
C LYS A 104 7.08 -5.44 5.53
N ASP A 105 6.96 -4.40 4.74
CA ASP A 105 6.78 -4.54 3.29
C ASP A 105 8.08 -4.95 2.59
N ARG A 106 7.92 -5.43 1.37
CA ARG A 106 9.02 -5.72 0.43
C ARG A 106 9.63 -4.42 -0.14
N PRO A 107 10.83 -4.46 -0.75
CA PRO A 107 11.51 -3.28 -1.26
C PRO A 107 10.68 -2.38 -2.19
N SER A 108 9.87 -2.96 -3.10
CA SER A 108 8.99 -2.18 -3.99
C SER A 108 7.91 -1.35 -3.26
N CYS A 109 7.78 -1.53 -1.96
CA CYS A 109 6.83 -0.84 -1.08
C CYS A 109 7.58 0.05 -0.07
N GLU A 110 8.70 0.66 -0.48
CA GLU A 110 9.55 1.50 0.39
C GLU A 110 8.74 2.60 1.04
N ILE A 111 7.97 3.34 0.24
CA ILE A 111 6.98 4.33 0.69
C ILE A 111 5.61 3.83 0.29
N SER A 112 4.77 3.63 1.26
CA SER A 112 3.42 3.08 1.05
C SER A 112 2.36 3.98 1.66
N TYR A 113 1.15 3.87 1.17
CA TYR A 113 0.00 4.27 1.95
C TYR A 113 -1.08 3.18 1.95
N THR A 114 -1.84 3.12 3.04
CA THR A 114 -3.12 2.43 3.08
C THR A 114 -4.25 3.45 3.20
N LEU A 115 -5.23 3.34 2.31
CA LEU A 115 -6.40 4.20 2.19
C LEU A 115 -7.66 3.39 2.47
N ASN A 116 -8.47 3.84 3.41
CA ASN A 116 -9.80 3.26 3.64
C ASN A 116 -10.77 3.76 2.56
N LEU A 117 -11.12 2.90 1.59
CA LEU A 117 -12.10 3.24 0.56
C LEU A 117 -13.53 3.22 1.08
N GLY A 118 -13.81 2.36 2.05
CA GLY A 118 -15.12 2.23 2.68
C GLY A 118 -15.26 0.97 3.50
N GLN A 119 -16.27 0.97 4.33
CA GLN A 119 -16.64 -0.16 5.19
C GLN A 119 -18.16 -0.28 5.27
N GLU A 120 -18.64 -1.48 5.55
CA GLU A 120 -20.06 -1.82 5.54
C GLU A 120 -20.80 -1.21 6.75
N ASP A 121 -20.10 -1.09 7.85
CA ASP A 121 -20.60 -0.50 9.09
C ASP A 121 -19.63 0.56 9.65
N SER A 122 -20.01 1.21 10.73
CA SER A 122 -19.21 2.24 11.37
C SER A 122 -18.20 1.71 12.39
N THR A 123 -17.98 0.40 12.45
CA THR A 123 -17.08 -0.21 13.44
C THR A 123 -15.63 0.16 13.15
N PRO A 124 -14.92 0.86 14.06
CA PRO A 124 -13.53 1.24 13.83
C PRO A 124 -12.64 0.02 13.70
N TRP A 125 -11.83 -0.02 12.63
CA TRP A 125 -10.82 -1.04 12.45
C TRP A 125 -9.45 -0.43 12.10
N PRO A 126 -8.67 -0.10 13.13
CA PRO A 126 -7.42 0.63 12.98
C PRO A 126 -6.32 -0.22 12.35
N ILE A 127 -5.33 0.47 11.76
CA ILE A 127 -4.01 -0.10 11.50
C ILE A 127 -3.05 0.36 12.59
N TYR A 128 -2.12 -0.50 12.97
CA TYR A 128 -1.05 -0.16 13.90
C TYR A 128 0.24 0.03 13.14
N MET A 129 0.94 1.15 13.39
CA MET A 129 2.30 1.44 12.95
C MET A 129 3.21 1.28 14.17
N GLU A 130 4.00 0.22 14.23
CA GLU A 130 4.60 -0.29 15.46
C GLU A 130 3.48 -0.49 16.51
N ASP A 131 3.55 0.20 17.63
CA ASP A 131 2.51 0.15 18.67
C ASP A 131 1.52 1.33 18.62
N LYS A 132 1.61 2.18 17.59
CA LYS A 132 0.75 3.35 17.45
C LYS A 132 -0.50 3.04 16.64
N LYS A 133 -1.65 3.21 17.27
CA LYS A 133 -2.97 3.05 16.66
C LYS A 133 -3.25 4.18 15.68
N CYS A 134 -3.57 3.85 14.42
CA CYS A 134 -4.00 4.77 13.39
C CYS A 134 -5.44 4.44 12.98
N GLU A 135 -6.39 5.30 13.37
CA GLU A 135 -7.78 5.17 12.96
C GLU A 135 -8.01 5.85 11.61
N LEU A 136 -8.50 5.09 10.66
CA LEU A 136 -8.79 5.53 9.30
C LEU A 136 -10.30 5.44 9.05
N ASN A 137 -10.96 6.59 9.04
CA ASN A 137 -12.32 6.65 8.51
C ASN A 137 -12.29 6.47 6.98
N PRO A 138 -13.42 6.10 6.35
CA PRO A 138 -13.49 6.08 4.90
C PRO A 138 -13.03 7.42 4.28
N GLY A 139 -12.06 7.36 3.37
CA GLY A 139 -11.40 8.52 2.76
C GLY A 139 -10.08 8.94 3.43
N ASP A 140 -9.78 8.45 4.62
CA ASP A 140 -8.50 8.70 5.30
C ASP A 140 -7.42 7.74 4.82
N LEU A 141 -6.18 8.21 4.84
CA LEU A 141 -5.02 7.36 4.60
C LEU A 141 -3.90 7.59 5.63
N VAL A 142 -3.01 6.63 5.73
CA VAL A 142 -1.72 6.79 6.39
C VAL A 142 -0.62 6.49 5.38
N VAL A 143 0.30 7.45 5.19
CA VAL A 143 1.55 7.27 4.42
C VAL A 143 2.63 6.81 5.37
N TYR A 144 3.41 5.79 5.00
CA TYR A 144 4.42 5.22 5.88
C TYR A 144 5.62 4.63 5.13
N ARG A 145 6.74 4.44 5.85
CA ARG A 145 7.91 3.71 5.34
C ARG A 145 7.70 2.21 5.51
N GLY A 146 7.19 1.57 4.45
CA GLY A 146 6.75 0.18 4.49
C GLY A 146 7.86 -0.82 4.83
N THR A 147 9.07 -0.59 4.33
CA THR A 147 10.24 -1.45 4.58
C THR A 147 10.86 -1.26 5.97
N GLU A 148 10.50 -0.18 6.69
CA GLU A 148 11.11 0.16 7.97
C GLU A 148 10.19 -0.11 9.15
N LEU A 149 8.88 0.21 9.03
CA LEU A 149 7.91 0.07 10.11
C LEU A 149 7.22 -1.29 10.10
N TYR A 150 7.14 -1.93 11.24
CA TYR A 150 6.21 -3.02 11.44
C TYR A 150 4.78 -2.48 11.47
N HIS A 151 3.89 -3.14 10.74
CA HIS A 151 2.49 -2.76 10.73
C HIS A 151 1.57 -3.98 10.69
N ARG A 152 0.40 -3.83 11.31
CA ARG A 152 -0.58 -4.90 11.50
C ARG A 152 -2.00 -4.34 11.64
N ARG A 153 -2.97 -5.23 11.47
CA ARG A 153 -4.35 -5.03 11.94
C ARG A 153 -4.76 -6.22 12.78
N GLU A 154 -5.41 -5.95 13.88
CA GLU A 154 -6.05 -6.98 14.70
C GLU A 154 -7.28 -7.52 13.96
N SER A 155 -7.98 -8.51 14.56
CA SER A 155 -9.18 -9.09 13.97
C SER A 155 -10.21 -8.00 13.63
N ASN A 156 -10.71 -8.02 12.40
CA ASN A 156 -11.75 -7.08 11.96
C ASN A 156 -13.05 -7.34 12.74
N PRO A 157 -13.47 -6.41 13.61
CA PRO A 157 -14.68 -6.60 14.42
C PRO A 157 -15.97 -6.30 13.64
N GLY A 158 -15.85 -5.62 12.51
CA GLY A 158 -16.97 -5.16 11.67
C GLY A 158 -17.23 -6.04 10.47
N GLY A 159 -18.05 -5.55 9.56
CA GLY A 159 -18.35 -6.18 8.28
C GLY A 159 -17.24 -5.99 7.25
N ARG A 160 -17.64 -5.93 5.98
CA ARG A 160 -16.74 -5.69 4.85
C ARG A 160 -16.00 -4.38 4.98
N CYS A 161 -14.69 -4.41 4.71
CA CYS A 161 -13.85 -3.22 4.63
C CYS A 161 -12.96 -3.31 3.38
N VAL A 162 -13.03 -2.30 2.49
CA VAL A 162 -12.19 -2.24 1.29
C VAL A 162 -11.05 -1.28 1.53
N GLN A 163 -9.82 -1.80 1.46
CA GLN A 163 -8.59 -1.04 1.64
C GLN A 163 -7.79 -1.02 0.35
N LEU A 164 -7.28 0.16 0.00
CA LEU A 164 -6.35 0.35 -1.11
C LEU A 164 -4.95 0.60 -0.54
N PHE A 165 -3.98 -0.11 -1.07
CA PHE A 165 -2.56 0.05 -0.80
C PHE A 165 -1.89 0.57 -2.08
N CYS A 166 -1.18 1.67 -1.98
CA CYS A 166 -0.41 2.22 -3.09
C CYS A 166 1.04 2.37 -2.67
N HIS A 167 1.93 1.95 -3.55
CA HIS A 167 3.33 1.80 -3.24
C HIS A 167 4.18 2.68 -4.16
N TYR A 168 5.24 3.21 -3.58
CA TYR A 168 6.20 4.11 -4.23
C TYR A 168 7.61 3.77 -3.79
N ILE A 169 8.58 4.27 -4.54
CA ILE A 169 9.99 4.10 -4.24
C ILE A 169 10.73 5.43 -4.44
N ASP A 170 11.73 5.68 -3.61
CA ASP A 170 12.60 6.86 -3.76
C ASP A 170 13.35 6.78 -5.08
N GLN A 171 13.24 7.84 -5.92
CA GLN A 171 13.93 7.92 -7.19
C GLN A 171 15.46 7.90 -7.02
N ALA A 172 15.97 8.47 -5.93
CA ALA A 172 17.38 8.53 -5.59
C ALA A 172 17.85 7.31 -4.78
N GLY A 173 16.92 6.46 -4.34
CA GLY A 173 17.21 5.26 -3.56
C GLY A 173 17.78 4.12 -4.39
N PRO A 174 18.30 3.07 -3.74
CA PRO A 174 18.96 1.95 -4.42
C PRO A 174 18.05 1.14 -5.34
N PHE A 175 16.74 1.28 -5.19
CA PHE A 175 15.73 0.54 -5.97
C PHE A 175 14.99 1.38 -7.00
N GLY A 176 15.24 2.71 -7.06
CA GLY A 176 14.43 3.65 -7.82
C GLY A 176 14.21 3.28 -9.28
N ASN A 177 15.25 2.85 -9.98
CA ASN A 177 15.14 2.44 -11.38
C ASN A 177 14.64 1.00 -11.58
N ILE A 178 14.90 0.12 -10.62
CA ILE A 178 14.58 -1.32 -10.71
C ILE A 178 13.12 -1.57 -10.42
N CYS A 179 12.58 -0.88 -9.39
CA CYS A 179 11.22 -1.08 -8.91
C CYS A 179 10.20 -0.09 -9.48
N LYS A 180 10.61 0.84 -10.36
CA LYS A 180 9.66 1.70 -11.06
C LYS A 180 8.60 0.86 -11.74
N TYR A 181 7.31 1.18 -11.49
CA TYR A 181 6.15 0.42 -11.96
C TYR A 181 6.20 -1.08 -11.60
N ASP A 182 6.93 -1.43 -10.54
CA ASP A 182 7.19 -2.82 -10.13
C ASP A 182 7.81 -3.67 -11.26
N GLY A 183 8.72 -3.06 -12.02
CA GLY A 183 9.37 -3.67 -13.17
C GLY A 183 8.48 -3.84 -14.42
N ARG A 184 7.26 -3.33 -14.42
CA ARG A 184 6.38 -3.29 -15.59
C ARG A 184 6.74 -2.10 -16.49
N PRO A 185 6.39 -2.14 -17.78
CA PRO A 185 6.63 -1.01 -18.69
C PRO A 185 5.88 0.26 -18.29
N MET A 186 4.67 0.13 -17.72
CA MET A 186 3.81 1.22 -17.29
C MET A 186 2.77 0.74 -16.28
N LEU A 187 2.11 1.68 -15.58
CA LEU A 187 0.93 1.40 -14.76
C LEU A 187 -0.22 0.86 -15.61
N GLY A 188 -1.15 0.14 -14.99
CA GLY A 188 -2.31 -0.47 -15.66
C GLY A 188 -2.00 -1.79 -16.39
N MET A 189 -0.75 -2.16 -16.54
CA MET A 189 -0.38 -3.45 -17.12
C MET A 189 -0.38 -4.55 -16.04
N PRO A 190 -0.84 -5.78 -16.38
CA PRO A 190 -0.77 -6.90 -15.46
C PRO A 190 0.69 -7.24 -15.15
N HIS A 191 0.93 -7.73 -13.93
CA HIS A 191 2.25 -8.24 -13.56
C HIS A 191 2.60 -9.46 -14.42
N THR A 192 3.60 -9.32 -15.27
CA THR A 192 4.12 -10.44 -16.07
C THR A 192 5.11 -11.24 -15.21
N SER A 193 4.59 -11.98 -14.23
CA SER A 193 5.38 -12.84 -13.33
C SER A 193 6.16 -13.95 -14.05
N LYS A 194 6.05 -14.02 -15.38
CA LYS A 194 6.65 -15.07 -16.22
C LYS A 194 7.89 -14.61 -16.99
N ASP A 195 8.35 -13.35 -16.87
CA ASP A 195 9.64 -12.98 -17.46
C ASP A 195 10.78 -13.37 -16.50
N PRO A 196 11.56 -14.42 -16.79
CA PRO A 196 12.63 -14.90 -15.91
C PRO A 196 13.71 -13.85 -15.64
N ARG A 197 13.87 -12.87 -16.54
CA ARG A 197 14.85 -11.78 -16.40
C ARG A 197 14.41 -10.80 -15.32
N LYS A 198 13.15 -10.41 -15.32
CA LYS A 198 12.58 -9.51 -14.29
C LYS A 198 12.55 -10.14 -12.91
N LEU A 199 12.22 -11.43 -12.82
CA LEU A 199 12.29 -12.18 -11.56
C LEU A 199 13.72 -12.28 -11.03
N ARG A 200 14.71 -12.39 -11.90
CA ARG A 200 16.13 -12.39 -11.53
C ARG A 200 16.54 -11.02 -11.02
N ASP A 201 16.24 -9.95 -11.75
CA ASP A 201 16.61 -8.58 -11.40
C ASP A 201 16.00 -8.14 -10.07
N MET A 202 14.75 -8.54 -9.79
CA MET A 202 14.10 -8.31 -8.49
C MET A 202 14.79 -9.08 -7.35
N LYS A 203 15.16 -10.36 -7.57
CA LYS A 203 15.88 -11.15 -6.56
C LYS A 203 17.28 -10.62 -6.30
N GLU A 204 17.99 -10.17 -7.35
CA GLU A 204 19.30 -9.53 -7.20
C GLU A 204 19.21 -8.22 -6.42
N ALA A 205 18.17 -7.41 -6.67
CA ALA A 205 17.91 -6.19 -5.91
C ALA A 205 17.60 -6.49 -4.43
N GLU A 206 16.75 -7.48 -4.16
CA GLU A 206 16.47 -7.93 -2.79
C GLU A 206 17.74 -8.40 -2.07
N GLN A 207 18.59 -9.16 -2.76
CA GLN A 207 19.86 -9.64 -2.20
C GLN A 207 20.83 -8.49 -1.90
N LEU A 208 20.91 -7.48 -2.77
CA LEU A 208 21.75 -6.30 -2.55
C LEU A 208 21.35 -5.54 -1.28
N VAL A 209 20.05 -5.42 -1.01
CA VAL A 209 19.56 -4.78 0.22
C VAL A 209 19.86 -5.59 1.47
N ILE A 210 19.67 -6.91 1.39
CA ILE A 210 20.01 -7.80 2.50
C ILE A 210 21.49 -7.65 2.85
N ASN A 211 22.35 -7.63 1.82
CA ASN A 211 23.78 -7.48 1.99
C ASN A 211 24.19 -6.12 2.54
N ALA A 212 23.56 -5.02 2.08
CA ALA A 212 23.82 -3.67 2.59
C ALA A 212 23.41 -3.53 4.07
N LYS A 213 22.25 -4.13 4.45
CA LYS A 213 21.80 -4.14 5.86
C LYS A 213 22.71 -4.96 6.77
N HIS A 214 23.35 -6.01 6.26
CA HIS A 214 24.32 -6.79 7.03
C HIS A 214 25.66 -6.06 7.22
N ASN A 215 26.10 -5.29 6.23
CA ASN A 215 27.35 -4.53 6.31
C ASN A 215 27.24 -3.33 7.26
N ASN A 216 26.06 -2.67 7.30
CA ASN A 216 25.81 -1.55 8.24
C ASN A 216 25.60 -1.99 9.71
N LYS A 217 25.49 -3.28 9.99
CA LYS A 217 25.46 -3.81 11.37
C LYS A 217 26.84 -4.23 11.92
N LYS A 218 27.87 -4.15 11.09
CA LYS A 218 29.25 -4.52 11.45
C LYS A 218 30.18 -3.31 11.66
N THR A 219 29.66 -2.10 11.48
CA THR A 219 30.27 -0.82 11.85
C THR A 219 29.54 -0.22 13.05
#